data_fdd6de7a0743e5717fbc0cf8d311dae2
#
_entry.id   fdd6de7a0743e5717fbc0cf8d311dae2
#
_cell.length_a   1.000
_cell.length_b   1.000
_cell.length_c   1.000
_cell.angle_alpha   90.00
_cell.angle_beta   90.00
_cell.angle_gamma   90.00
#
_symmetry.space_group_name_H-M   'P 1'
#
loop_
_entity.id
_entity.type
_entity.pdbx_description
1 polymer ?
#
loop_
_entity_poly.entity_id
_entity_poly.type
_entity_poly.pdbx_seq_one_letter_code
_entity_poly.pdbx_strand_id
1 'polypeptide(L)'
;FYAEIQKSFNIKSKVFVGANDGKAGKKFIDDAIHSSQFKKKINNAKGALKYLNQQAKGKPIKQVYWGYRAKPQGVNPAHRGDIFIQFKDDKMIGLSLKAGGRGTKEPKFNTYVSEVMINGYKDKKTYEKWQKESYNKYYKKVPKIPDFKDYGKLSMVEAVADLEMQNSDYYNKLYDEQLDWLRGKMIDYMMENPNKTKEWLLRDVAAVDNNVPTLLVKLVGDKATVEDDENILAECV
;
A
#
# COMPACT_ATOMS: atom_id res chain seq x y z
N PHE A 1 -8.45 15.93 -0.09
CA PHE A 1 -8.69 15.45 -1.46
C PHE A 1 -10.19 15.26 -1.73
N TYR A 2 -10.87 14.50 -0.90
CA TYR A 2 -12.29 14.26 -1.04
C TYR A 2 -13.15 15.54 -0.97
N ALA A 3 -12.90 16.42 0.00
CA ALA A 3 -13.61 17.69 0.10
C ALA A 3 -13.46 18.55 -1.17
N GLU A 4 -12.28 18.52 -1.79
CA GLU A 4 -12.03 19.21 -3.06
C GLU A 4 -12.77 18.56 -4.23
N ILE A 5 -12.89 17.22 -4.25
CA ILE A 5 -13.70 16.51 -5.25
C ILE A 5 -15.18 16.90 -5.11
N GLN A 6 -15.73 16.87 -3.90
CA GLN A 6 -17.12 17.27 -3.66
C GLN A 6 -17.41 18.67 -4.19
N LYS A 7 -16.53 19.62 -3.86
CA LYS A 7 -16.64 21.01 -4.28
C LYS A 7 -16.58 21.15 -5.81
N SER A 8 -15.60 20.49 -6.44
CA SER A 8 -15.35 20.62 -7.88
C SER A 8 -16.40 19.98 -8.76
N PHE A 9 -17.00 18.87 -8.31
CA PHE A 9 -18.01 18.12 -9.07
C PHE A 9 -19.43 18.32 -8.54
N ASN A 10 -19.63 19.16 -7.52
CA ASN A 10 -20.93 19.39 -6.86
C ASN A 10 -21.64 18.07 -6.47
N ILE A 11 -20.87 17.15 -5.87
CA ILE A 11 -21.38 15.83 -5.51
C ILE A 11 -21.89 15.86 -4.08
N LYS A 12 -23.17 15.54 -3.85
CA LYS A 12 -23.79 15.46 -2.52
C LYS A 12 -23.62 14.08 -1.85
N SER A 13 -22.79 13.20 -2.39
CA SER A 13 -22.70 11.82 -1.95
C SER A 13 -21.93 11.62 -0.64
N LYS A 14 -22.23 10.52 0.05
CA LYS A 14 -21.48 10.10 1.25
C LYS A 14 -20.06 9.69 0.88
N VAL A 15 -19.08 10.18 1.63
CA VAL A 15 -17.66 9.98 1.39
C VAL A 15 -17.16 8.65 1.83
N PHE A 16 -17.71 8.18 2.93
CA PHE A 16 -17.13 7.08 3.68
C PHE A 16 -17.97 5.84 3.49
N VAL A 17 -17.28 4.76 3.15
CA VAL A 17 -17.85 3.42 3.03
C VAL A 17 -17.51 2.68 4.32
N GLY A 18 -18.52 2.38 5.12
CA GLY A 18 -18.36 1.67 6.40
C GLY A 18 -18.61 2.53 7.63
N ALA A 19 -19.11 1.90 8.70
CA ALA A 19 -19.59 2.59 9.90
C ALA A 19 -18.50 3.39 10.65
N ASN A 20 -17.25 2.95 10.56
CA ASN A 20 -16.11 3.55 11.28
C ASN A 20 -15.31 4.54 10.43
N ASP A 21 -15.52 4.61 9.12
CA ASP A 21 -14.72 5.43 8.24
C ASP A 21 -14.97 6.93 8.43
N GLY A 22 -16.17 7.32 8.81
CA GLY A 22 -16.50 8.70 9.12
C GLY A 22 -15.67 9.27 10.28
N LYS A 23 -15.53 8.49 11.37
CA LYS A 23 -14.71 8.88 12.53
C LYS A 23 -13.22 8.90 12.19
N ALA A 24 -12.75 7.85 11.50
CA ALA A 24 -11.36 7.78 11.06
C ALA A 24 -11.02 8.91 10.08
N GLY A 25 -11.91 9.21 9.14
CA GLY A 25 -11.73 10.28 8.18
C GLY A 25 -11.61 11.65 8.85
N LYS A 26 -12.45 11.95 9.84
CA LYS A 26 -12.36 13.18 10.61
C LYS A 26 -11.01 13.29 11.31
N LYS A 27 -10.58 12.24 12.01
CA LYS A 27 -9.27 12.20 12.66
C LYS A 27 -8.12 12.43 11.67
N PHE A 28 -8.14 11.76 10.50
CA PHE A 28 -7.10 11.96 9.49
C PHE A 28 -7.08 13.38 8.90
N ILE A 29 -8.23 14.03 8.78
CA ILE A 29 -8.31 15.44 8.35
C ILE A 29 -7.70 16.32 9.42
N ASP A 30 -8.07 16.14 10.68
CA ASP A 30 -7.54 16.91 11.80
C ASP A 30 -6.02 16.72 11.94
N ASP A 31 -5.52 15.48 11.88
CA ASP A 31 -4.09 15.19 11.89
C ASP A 31 -3.35 15.80 10.69
N ALA A 32 -3.99 15.80 9.51
CA ALA A 32 -3.41 16.38 8.31
C ALA A 32 -3.28 17.90 8.40
N ILE A 33 -4.30 18.60 8.92
CA ILE A 33 -4.31 20.05 9.06
C ILE A 33 -3.18 20.52 9.99
N HIS A 34 -2.92 19.78 11.06
CA HIS A 34 -1.84 20.07 12.03
C HIS A 34 -0.47 19.52 11.62
N SER A 35 -0.38 18.80 10.51
CA SER A 35 0.88 18.24 10.03
C SER A 35 1.77 19.30 9.37
N SER A 36 3.08 19.27 9.64
CA SER A 36 4.09 20.06 8.91
C SER A 36 4.06 19.84 7.39
N GLN A 37 3.49 18.71 6.94
CA GLN A 37 3.34 18.38 5.54
C GLN A 37 1.99 18.79 4.92
N PHE A 38 1.16 19.54 5.63
CA PHE A 38 -0.19 19.90 5.18
C PHE A 38 -0.19 20.52 3.77
N LYS A 39 0.69 21.50 3.53
CA LYS A 39 0.82 22.16 2.22
C LYS A 39 1.15 21.16 1.10
N LYS A 40 2.04 20.19 1.37
CA LYS A 40 2.38 19.12 0.42
C LYS A 40 1.18 18.21 0.13
N LYS A 41 0.43 17.83 1.17
CA LYS A 41 -0.77 17.00 1.03
C LYS A 41 -1.86 17.70 0.22
N ILE A 42 -2.06 18.99 0.41
CA ILE A 42 -3.00 19.81 -0.37
C ILE A 42 -2.57 19.89 -1.84
N ASN A 43 -1.29 20.10 -2.14
CA ASN A 43 -0.80 20.13 -3.51
C ASN A 43 -0.99 18.77 -4.21
N ASN A 44 -0.68 17.68 -3.53
CA ASN A 44 -0.95 16.33 -4.05
C ASN A 44 -2.45 16.12 -4.34
N ALA A 45 -3.33 16.58 -3.45
CA ALA A 45 -4.77 16.51 -3.66
C ALA A 45 -5.24 17.31 -4.90
N LYS A 46 -4.67 18.50 -5.11
CA LYS A 46 -4.94 19.31 -6.31
C LYS A 46 -4.46 18.61 -7.59
N GLY A 47 -3.29 17.98 -7.56
CA GLY A 47 -2.77 17.19 -8.69
C GLY A 47 -3.70 16.03 -9.05
N ALA A 48 -4.12 15.26 -8.05
CA ALA A 48 -5.07 14.17 -8.25
C ALA A 48 -6.42 14.67 -8.80
N LEU A 49 -6.92 15.80 -8.28
CA LEU A 49 -8.17 16.40 -8.75
C LEU A 49 -8.08 16.88 -10.21
N LYS A 50 -6.96 17.50 -10.58
CA LYS A 50 -6.70 17.91 -11.96
C LYS A 50 -6.76 16.72 -12.92
N TYR A 51 -6.15 15.60 -12.54
CA TYR A 51 -6.20 14.36 -13.30
C TYR A 51 -7.63 13.83 -13.41
N LEU A 52 -8.38 13.78 -12.32
CA LEU A 52 -9.78 13.35 -12.33
C LEU A 52 -10.66 14.19 -13.24
N ASN A 53 -10.47 15.51 -13.25
CA ASN A 53 -11.16 16.42 -14.15
C ASN A 53 -10.90 16.09 -15.62
N GLN A 54 -9.66 15.69 -15.94
CA GLN A 54 -9.30 15.29 -17.30
C GLN A 54 -9.99 13.96 -17.68
N GLN A 55 -10.00 12.99 -16.78
CA GLN A 55 -10.64 11.68 -17.03
C GLN A 55 -12.17 11.74 -17.04
N ALA A 56 -12.73 12.61 -16.21
CA ALA A 56 -14.18 12.83 -16.16
C ALA A 56 -14.72 13.71 -17.29
N LYS A 57 -13.86 14.19 -18.20
CA LYS A 57 -14.28 15.04 -19.32
C LYS A 57 -15.34 14.34 -20.17
N GLY A 58 -16.57 14.85 -20.11
CA GLY A 58 -17.72 14.26 -20.80
C GLY A 58 -18.37 13.06 -20.08
N LYS A 59 -17.87 12.64 -18.92
CA LYS A 59 -18.46 11.56 -18.11
C LYS A 59 -18.90 12.10 -16.77
N PRO A 60 -20.19 12.33 -16.52
CA PRO A 60 -20.66 12.87 -15.27
C PRO A 60 -20.45 11.87 -14.13
N ILE A 61 -19.81 12.34 -13.07
CA ILE A 61 -19.59 11.56 -11.85
C ILE A 61 -20.89 11.47 -11.05
N LYS A 62 -21.25 10.26 -10.63
CA LYS A 62 -22.41 9.98 -9.78
C LYS A 62 -22.01 10.04 -8.31
N GLN A 63 -20.91 9.38 -7.96
CA GLN A 63 -20.46 9.25 -6.59
C GLN A 63 -18.95 8.99 -6.49
N VAL A 64 -18.36 9.44 -5.38
CA VAL A 64 -16.97 9.15 -5.02
C VAL A 64 -16.94 8.46 -3.66
N TYR A 65 -16.15 7.42 -3.54
CA TYR A 65 -15.99 6.65 -2.30
C TYR A 65 -14.54 6.73 -1.82
N TRP A 66 -14.36 6.83 -0.52
CA TRP A 66 -13.07 6.60 0.11
C TRP A 66 -12.94 5.12 0.50
N GLY A 67 -12.13 4.37 -0.25
CA GLY A 67 -12.01 2.92 -0.15
C GLY A 67 -10.84 2.42 0.67
N TYR A 68 -10.24 3.26 1.52
CA TYR A 68 -9.05 2.88 2.28
C TYR A 68 -9.27 1.71 3.25
N ARG A 69 -10.36 1.73 4.02
CA ARG A 69 -10.65 0.69 5.02
C ARG A 69 -11.71 -0.30 4.58
N ALA A 70 -12.65 0.14 3.78
CA ALA A 70 -13.71 -0.70 3.23
C ALA A 70 -13.91 -0.35 1.77
N LYS A 71 -14.17 -1.34 0.96
CA LYS A 71 -14.43 -1.14 -0.46
C LYS A 71 -15.93 -0.89 -0.70
N PRO A 72 -16.30 -0.16 -1.78
CA PRO A 72 -17.69 -0.03 -2.19
C PRO A 72 -18.34 -1.39 -2.40
N GLN A 73 -19.67 -1.44 -2.27
CA GLN A 73 -20.42 -2.67 -2.55
C GLN A 73 -20.15 -3.17 -3.97
N GLY A 74 -19.88 -4.45 -4.11
CA GLY A 74 -19.56 -5.09 -5.40
C GLY A 74 -18.10 -4.99 -5.82
N VAL A 75 -17.25 -4.26 -5.07
CA VAL A 75 -15.80 -4.21 -5.30
C VAL A 75 -15.11 -5.27 -4.44
N ASN A 76 -14.14 -5.97 -5.04
CA ASN A 76 -13.34 -6.95 -4.29
C ASN A 76 -12.67 -6.31 -3.07
N PRO A 77 -12.78 -6.90 -1.85
CA PRO A 77 -12.11 -6.38 -0.66
C PRO A 77 -10.59 -6.21 -0.78
N ALA A 78 -9.94 -7.01 -1.63
CA ALA A 78 -8.51 -6.92 -1.91
C ALA A 78 -8.14 -5.84 -2.94
N HIS A 79 -9.12 -5.14 -3.52
CA HIS A 79 -8.88 -4.13 -4.54
C HIS A 79 -7.96 -3.01 -4.02
N ARG A 80 -6.96 -2.61 -4.81
CA ARG A 80 -5.91 -1.65 -4.41
C ARG A 80 -6.34 -0.19 -4.39
N GLY A 81 -7.50 0.14 -4.94
CA GLY A 81 -7.98 1.51 -5.00
C GLY A 81 -8.14 2.15 -3.61
N ASP A 82 -7.61 3.34 -3.47
CA ASP A 82 -7.79 4.18 -2.27
C ASP A 82 -9.05 5.04 -2.40
N ILE A 83 -9.36 5.46 -3.62
CA ILE A 83 -10.54 6.24 -4.00
C ILE A 83 -11.26 5.53 -5.14
N PHE A 84 -12.56 5.47 -5.07
CA PHE A 84 -13.38 4.92 -6.16
C PHE A 84 -14.30 6.01 -6.72
N ILE A 85 -14.42 6.04 -8.04
CA ILE A 85 -15.26 6.97 -8.76
C ILE A 85 -16.29 6.17 -9.53
N GLN A 86 -17.56 6.39 -9.21
CA GLN A 86 -18.68 5.86 -9.94
C GLN A 86 -19.22 6.93 -10.89
N PHE A 87 -19.34 6.60 -12.17
CA PHE A 87 -19.95 7.44 -13.18
C PHE A 87 -21.48 7.21 -13.24
N LYS A 88 -22.19 8.10 -13.91
CA LYS A 88 -23.66 7.97 -14.06
C LYS A 88 -24.10 6.77 -14.90
N ASP A 89 -23.22 6.22 -15.70
CA ASP A 89 -23.41 4.96 -16.44
C ASP A 89 -23.15 3.71 -15.57
N ASP A 90 -23.02 3.90 -14.25
CA ASP A 90 -22.72 2.90 -13.24
C ASP A 90 -21.33 2.23 -13.36
N LYS A 91 -20.54 2.60 -14.33
CA LYS A 91 -19.13 2.17 -14.39
C LYS A 91 -18.35 2.77 -13.22
N MET A 92 -17.38 2.01 -12.74
CA MET A 92 -16.53 2.42 -11.62
C MET A 92 -15.06 2.27 -11.98
N ILE A 93 -14.24 3.18 -11.48
CA ILE A 93 -12.78 3.08 -11.52
C ILE A 93 -12.22 3.23 -10.11
N GLY A 94 -11.17 2.48 -9.79
CA GLY A 94 -10.40 2.62 -8.56
C GLY A 94 -9.12 3.40 -8.82
N LEU A 95 -8.77 4.33 -7.95
CA LEU A 95 -7.52 5.06 -7.99
C LEU A 95 -6.63 4.63 -6.84
N SER A 96 -5.47 4.08 -7.14
CA SER A 96 -4.40 3.86 -6.16
C SER A 96 -3.48 5.07 -6.16
N LEU A 97 -3.45 5.80 -5.05
CA LEU A 97 -2.74 7.07 -4.95
C LEU A 97 -1.36 6.87 -4.33
N LYS A 98 -0.32 7.22 -5.06
CA LYS A 98 1.07 7.18 -4.57
C LYS A 98 1.64 8.59 -4.50
N ALA A 99 1.94 9.06 -3.29
CA ALA A 99 2.57 10.35 -3.07
C ALA A 99 4.09 10.18 -3.03
N GLY A 100 4.81 10.86 -3.92
CA GLY A 100 6.25 10.87 -4.01
C GLY A 100 6.87 12.23 -3.70
N GLY A 101 8.18 12.26 -3.38
CA GLY A 101 8.99 13.47 -3.36
C GLY A 101 9.65 13.73 -4.71
N ARG A 102 10.24 14.93 -4.90
CA ARG A 102 11.18 15.16 -6.01
C ARG A 102 12.31 14.14 -5.91
N GLY A 103 12.55 13.33 -6.92
CA GLY A 103 13.57 12.27 -6.91
C GLY A 103 13.05 10.85 -6.57
N THR A 104 11.81 10.70 -6.16
CA THR A 104 11.19 9.36 -6.07
C THR A 104 10.89 8.89 -7.49
N LYS A 105 11.71 7.99 -8.02
CA LYS A 105 11.56 7.49 -9.40
C LYS A 105 10.38 6.54 -9.51
N GLU A 106 10.20 5.64 -8.54
CA GLU A 106 9.16 4.62 -8.55
C GLU A 106 8.39 4.56 -7.22
N PRO A 107 7.08 4.28 -7.23
CA PRO A 107 6.35 3.90 -6.02
C PRO A 107 6.95 2.59 -5.49
N LYS A 108 7.35 2.57 -4.22
CA LYS A 108 7.82 1.33 -3.61
C LYS A 108 6.64 0.45 -3.28
N PHE A 109 6.68 -0.81 -3.68
CA PHE A 109 5.81 -1.84 -3.12
C PHE A 109 6.19 -2.02 -1.64
N ASN A 110 5.30 -1.63 -0.75
CA ASN A 110 5.47 -1.82 0.68
C ASN A 110 4.63 -3.03 1.12
N THR A 111 5.08 -4.21 0.71
CA THR A 111 4.40 -5.45 1.06
C THR A 111 5.26 -6.20 2.06
N TYR A 112 4.69 -6.50 3.21
CA TYR A 112 5.37 -7.32 4.21
C TYR A 112 5.51 -8.76 3.71
N VAL A 113 6.71 -9.34 3.83
CA VAL A 113 6.97 -10.72 3.42
C VAL A 113 6.02 -11.71 4.10
N SER A 114 5.66 -11.44 5.37
CA SER A 114 4.64 -12.23 6.09
C SER A 114 3.31 -12.27 5.34
N GLU A 115 2.84 -11.12 4.87
CA GLU A 115 1.57 -11.00 4.16
C GLU A 115 1.61 -11.78 2.84
N VAL A 116 2.70 -11.62 2.09
CA VAL A 116 2.90 -12.32 0.82
C VAL A 116 2.93 -13.83 1.03
N MET A 117 3.73 -14.31 2.00
CA MET A 117 3.90 -15.75 2.23
C MET A 117 2.66 -16.40 2.85
N ILE A 118 2.03 -15.76 3.83
CA ILE A 118 0.90 -16.34 4.57
C ILE A 118 -0.40 -16.19 3.78
N ASN A 119 -0.70 -15.01 3.30
CA ASN A 119 -1.96 -14.70 2.62
C ASN A 119 -1.87 -14.86 1.10
N GLY A 120 -0.76 -14.45 0.51
CA GLY A 120 -0.53 -14.58 -0.93
C GLY A 120 -0.27 -16.03 -1.36
N TYR A 121 0.84 -16.58 -0.93
CA TYR A 121 1.26 -17.95 -1.32
C TYR A 121 0.62 -19.08 -0.51
N LYS A 122 -0.05 -18.75 0.60
CA LYS A 122 -0.61 -19.73 1.55
C LYS A 122 0.46 -20.68 2.14
N ASP A 123 1.69 -20.18 2.29
CA ASP A 123 2.82 -20.97 2.77
C ASP A 123 3.43 -20.39 4.08
N LYS A 124 2.62 -20.44 5.12
CA LYS A 124 3.02 -20.06 6.47
C LYS A 124 4.22 -20.85 6.98
N LYS A 125 4.32 -22.14 6.62
CA LYS A 125 5.39 -23.03 7.10
C LYS A 125 6.77 -22.58 6.61
N THR A 126 6.89 -22.24 5.34
CA THR A 126 8.14 -21.70 4.78
C THR A 126 8.48 -20.35 5.41
N TYR A 127 7.50 -19.48 5.64
CA TYR A 127 7.72 -18.22 6.32
C TYR A 127 8.25 -18.40 7.76
N GLU A 128 7.65 -19.28 8.55
CA GLU A 128 8.12 -19.58 9.91
C GLU A 128 9.55 -20.16 9.93
N LYS A 129 9.90 -20.99 8.93
CA LYS A 129 11.28 -21.45 8.74
C LYS A 129 12.22 -20.28 8.48
N TRP A 130 11.88 -19.37 7.61
CA TRP A 130 12.70 -18.17 7.33
C TRP A 130 12.84 -17.26 8.53
N GLN A 131 11.80 -17.08 9.33
CA GLN A 131 11.89 -16.34 10.58
C GLN A 131 12.93 -16.92 11.52
N LYS A 132 12.93 -18.26 11.69
CA LYS A 132 13.91 -18.95 12.53
C LYS A 132 15.33 -18.87 11.96
N GLU A 133 15.50 -19.02 10.67
CA GLU A 133 16.80 -18.86 9.98
C GLU A 133 17.33 -17.43 10.14
N SER A 134 16.48 -16.43 9.92
CA SER A 134 16.81 -15.01 10.09
C SER A 134 17.24 -14.70 11.53
N TYR A 135 16.45 -15.15 12.51
CA TYR A 135 16.82 -14.99 13.91
C TYR A 135 18.19 -15.61 14.21
N ASN A 136 18.44 -16.86 13.82
CA ASN A 136 19.69 -17.54 14.07
C ASN A 136 20.90 -16.85 13.43
N LYS A 137 20.69 -16.27 12.26
CA LYS A 137 21.76 -15.61 11.50
C LYS A 137 22.08 -14.22 12.04
N TYR A 138 21.08 -13.43 12.38
CA TYR A 138 21.23 -12.01 12.67
C TYR A 138 21.09 -11.63 14.13
N TYR A 139 20.19 -12.27 14.88
CA TYR A 139 19.85 -11.84 16.24
C TYR A 139 20.35 -12.72 17.35
N LYS A 140 20.57 -14.01 17.11
CA LYS A 140 20.95 -14.97 18.16
C LYS A 140 22.19 -14.59 18.96
N LYS A 141 23.14 -13.87 18.36
CA LYS A 141 24.39 -13.44 18.99
C LYS A 141 24.35 -11.99 19.48
N VAL A 142 23.24 -11.30 19.29
CA VAL A 142 23.10 -9.92 19.73
C VAL A 142 22.77 -9.91 21.22
N PRO A 143 23.57 -9.21 22.04
CA PRO A 143 23.34 -9.16 23.50
C PRO A 143 21.93 -8.63 23.83
N LYS A 144 21.31 -9.20 24.86
CA LYS A 144 19.98 -8.83 25.36
C LYS A 144 18.80 -9.13 24.43
N ILE A 145 19.03 -9.67 23.23
CA ILE A 145 17.94 -10.13 22.38
C ILE A 145 17.38 -11.45 22.94
N PRO A 146 16.06 -11.56 23.20
CA PRO A 146 15.43 -12.78 23.69
C PRO A 146 15.57 -13.97 22.74
N ASP A 147 15.37 -15.19 23.25
CA ASP A 147 15.37 -16.40 22.45
C ASP A 147 14.28 -16.39 21.38
N PHE A 148 14.47 -17.17 20.31
CA PHE A 148 13.51 -17.28 19.21
C PHE A 148 12.08 -17.66 19.67
N LYS A 149 11.92 -18.43 20.77
CA LYS A 149 10.60 -18.74 21.34
C LYS A 149 9.78 -17.50 21.71
N ASP A 150 10.45 -16.35 21.87
CA ASP A 150 9.84 -15.06 22.19
C ASP A 150 9.68 -14.16 20.94
N TYR A 151 10.00 -14.69 19.75
CA TYR A 151 9.87 -13.98 18.51
C TYR A 151 8.42 -13.53 18.27
N GLY A 152 8.25 -12.23 17.95
CA GLY A 152 6.92 -11.61 17.80
C GLY A 152 6.24 -11.19 19.11
N LYS A 153 6.83 -11.51 20.28
CA LYS A 153 6.35 -10.99 21.56
C LYS A 153 6.86 -9.58 21.82
N LEU A 154 6.20 -8.88 22.74
CA LEU A 154 6.55 -7.51 23.13
C LEU A 154 8.01 -7.41 23.58
N SER A 155 8.50 -8.38 24.35
CA SER A 155 9.90 -8.43 24.83
C SER A 155 10.94 -8.39 23.69
N MET A 156 10.64 -9.04 22.56
CA MET A 156 11.52 -8.98 21.37
C MET A 156 11.46 -7.61 20.72
N VAL A 157 10.25 -7.03 20.60
CA VAL A 157 10.06 -5.70 20.00
C VAL A 157 10.79 -4.64 20.82
N GLU A 158 10.66 -4.69 22.14
CA GLU A 158 11.35 -3.78 23.07
C GLU A 158 12.87 -3.93 22.99
N ALA A 159 13.38 -5.16 22.99
CA ALA A 159 14.82 -5.41 22.90
C ALA A 159 15.43 -4.93 21.57
N VAL A 160 14.70 -5.05 20.46
CA VAL A 160 15.13 -4.53 19.15
C VAL A 160 15.07 -3.00 19.12
N ALA A 161 14.04 -2.38 19.70
CA ALA A 161 13.96 -0.93 19.83
C ALA A 161 15.08 -0.36 20.74
N ASP A 162 15.41 -1.05 21.83
CA ASP A 162 16.53 -0.69 22.69
C ASP A 162 17.87 -0.78 21.95
N LEU A 163 18.06 -1.79 21.12
CA LEU A 163 19.25 -1.93 20.28
C LEU A 163 19.38 -0.76 19.31
N GLU A 164 18.29 -0.38 18.63
CA GLU A 164 18.24 0.77 17.72
C GLU A 164 18.61 2.07 18.45
N MET A 165 18.05 2.30 19.64
CA MET A 165 18.33 3.51 20.43
C MET A 165 19.77 3.55 20.96
N GLN A 166 20.33 2.41 21.37
CA GLN A 166 21.67 2.34 21.97
C GLN A 166 22.80 2.31 20.94
N ASN A 167 22.56 1.73 19.77
CA ASN A 167 23.55 1.58 18.69
C ASN A 167 22.87 1.53 17.31
N SER A 168 22.41 2.68 16.85
CA SER A 168 21.64 2.81 15.61
C SER A 168 22.44 2.36 14.37
N ASP A 169 23.76 2.61 14.32
CA ASP A 169 24.58 2.22 13.16
C ASP A 169 24.68 0.70 13.05
N TYR A 170 24.90 0.02 14.19
CA TYR A 170 24.93 -1.43 14.23
C TYR A 170 23.56 -2.03 13.90
N TYR A 171 22.48 -1.46 14.45
CA TYR A 171 21.11 -1.88 14.14
C TYR A 171 20.79 -1.73 12.65
N ASN A 172 21.08 -0.57 12.06
CA ASN A 172 20.81 -0.31 10.65
C ASN A 172 21.58 -1.28 9.74
N LYS A 173 22.84 -1.54 10.03
CA LYS A 173 23.64 -2.53 9.30
C LYS A 173 23.01 -3.92 9.38
N LEU A 174 22.66 -4.36 10.59
CA LEU A 174 22.03 -5.67 10.82
C LEU A 174 20.70 -5.80 10.08
N TYR A 175 19.90 -4.74 10.13
CA TYR A 175 18.59 -4.66 9.46
C TYR A 175 18.72 -4.70 7.94
N ASP A 176 19.66 -3.95 7.36
CA ASP A 176 19.90 -3.95 5.92
C ASP A 176 20.38 -5.32 5.42
N GLU A 177 21.31 -5.95 6.13
CA GLU A 177 21.79 -7.30 5.83
C GLU A 177 20.66 -8.34 5.91
N GLN A 178 19.78 -8.21 6.90
CA GLN A 178 18.59 -9.07 7.04
C GLN A 178 17.61 -8.86 5.88
N LEU A 179 17.35 -7.61 5.50
CA LEU A 179 16.46 -7.31 4.39
C LEU A 179 17.00 -7.87 3.06
N ASP A 180 18.28 -7.74 2.80
CA ASP A 180 18.89 -8.24 1.57
C ASP A 180 18.84 -9.77 1.52
N TRP A 181 19.10 -10.43 2.64
CA TRP A 181 18.94 -11.88 2.74
C TRP A 181 17.47 -12.31 2.48
N LEU A 182 16.51 -11.58 3.06
CA LEU A 182 15.09 -11.88 2.91
C LEU A 182 14.62 -11.65 1.48
N ARG A 183 15.11 -10.60 0.81
CA ARG A 183 14.88 -10.36 -0.63
C ARG A 183 15.39 -11.52 -1.47
N GLY A 184 16.61 -12.00 -1.21
CA GLY A 184 17.15 -13.18 -1.87
C GLY A 184 16.25 -14.41 -1.71
N LYS A 185 15.82 -14.71 -0.48
CA LYS A 185 14.89 -15.81 -0.21
C LYS A 185 13.56 -15.67 -0.95
N MET A 186 13.03 -14.46 -1.06
CA MET A 186 11.80 -14.22 -1.82
C MET A 186 12.00 -14.45 -3.32
N ILE A 187 13.10 -13.96 -3.88
CA ILE A 187 13.42 -14.16 -5.31
C ILE A 187 13.56 -15.66 -5.60
N ASP A 188 14.35 -16.37 -4.80
CA ASP A 188 14.53 -17.81 -4.96
C ASP A 188 13.18 -18.54 -4.91
N TYR A 189 12.33 -18.21 -3.91
CA TYR A 189 11.01 -18.82 -3.77
C TYR A 189 10.10 -18.54 -4.97
N MET A 190 10.13 -17.32 -5.49
CA MET A 190 9.38 -16.93 -6.68
C MET A 190 9.81 -17.73 -7.91
N MET A 191 11.10 -17.90 -8.09
CA MET A 191 11.68 -18.68 -9.21
C MET A 191 11.38 -20.18 -9.10
N GLU A 192 11.37 -20.71 -7.88
CA GLU A 192 11.03 -22.11 -7.62
C GLU A 192 9.51 -22.39 -7.74
N ASN A 193 8.67 -21.37 -7.63
CA ASN A 193 7.21 -21.46 -7.65
C ASN A 193 6.56 -20.56 -8.70
N PRO A 194 6.92 -20.66 -10.00
CA PRO A 194 6.50 -19.69 -11.02
C PRO A 194 4.98 -19.60 -11.18
N ASN A 195 4.26 -20.72 -11.13
CA ASN A 195 2.81 -20.72 -11.28
C ASN A 195 2.10 -20.05 -10.10
N LYS A 196 2.54 -20.32 -8.87
CA LYS A 196 2.01 -19.63 -7.68
C LYS A 196 2.35 -18.14 -7.69
N THR A 197 3.54 -17.80 -8.19
CA THR A 197 3.98 -16.40 -8.33
C THR A 197 3.11 -15.68 -9.33
N LYS A 198 2.84 -16.26 -10.49
CA LYS A 198 1.92 -15.72 -11.50
C LYS A 198 0.51 -15.53 -10.90
N GLU A 199 -0.03 -16.52 -10.22
CA GLU A 199 -1.35 -16.44 -9.58
C GLU A 199 -1.40 -15.32 -8.54
N TRP A 200 -0.39 -15.23 -7.66
CA TRP A 200 -0.29 -14.18 -6.67
C TRP A 200 -0.17 -12.78 -7.31
N LEU A 201 0.68 -12.63 -8.32
CA LEU A 201 0.84 -11.37 -9.04
C LEU A 201 -0.48 -10.92 -9.69
N LEU A 202 -1.17 -11.81 -10.38
CA LEU A 202 -2.44 -11.48 -11.06
C LEU A 202 -3.55 -11.17 -10.07
N ARG A 203 -3.68 -11.95 -9.00
CA ARG A 203 -4.76 -11.80 -8.02
C ARG A 203 -4.52 -10.65 -7.05
N ASP A 204 -3.32 -10.60 -6.42
CA ASP A 204 -3.08 -9.73 -5.26
C ASP A 204 -2.28 -8.46 -5.61
N VAL A 205 -1.44 -8.51 -6.65
CA VAL A 205 -0.63 -7.35 -7.06
C VAL A 205 -1.31 -6.59 -8.18
N ALA A 206 -1.70 -7.27 -9.24
CA ALA A 206 -2.36 -6.65 -10.38
C ALA A 206 -3.87 -6.51 -10.18
N ALA A 207 -4.45 -7.38 -9.34
CA ALA A 207 -5.89 -7.42 -9.07
C ALA A 207 -6.74 -7.53 -10.35
N VAL A 208 -6.28 -8.36 -11.30
CA VAL A 208 -6.89 -8.54 -12.63
C VAL A 208 -8.31 -9.09 -12.55
N ASP A 209 -8.65 -9.83 -11.49
CA ASP A 209 -9.99 -10.39 -11.28
C ASP A 209 -11.02 -9.35 -10.80
N ASN A 210 -10.65 -8.07 -10.82
CA ASN A 210 -11.56 -7.01 -10.41
C ASN A 210 -12.40 -6.54 -11.59
N ASN A 211 -13.71 -6.55 -11.38
CA ASN A 211 -14.68 -5.91 -12.27
C ASN A 211 -14.56 -4.37 -12.30
N VAL A 212 -13.62 -3.81 -11.53
CA VAL A 212 -13.35 -2.38 -11.44
C VAL A 212 -11.89 -2.12 -11.83
N PRO A 213 -11.63 -1.43 -12.94
CA PRO A 213 -10.28 -1.07 -13.35
C PRO A 213 -9.55 -0.24 -12.28
N THR A 214 -8.26 -0.49 -12.10
CA THR A 214 -7.40 0.28 -11.20
C THR A 214 -6.48 1.18 -12.00
N LEU A 215 -6.41 2.45 -11.61
CA LEU A 215 -5.43 3.39 -12.13
C LEU A 215 -4.42 3.74 -11.04
N LEU A 216 -3.15 3.55 -11.31
CA LEU A 216 -2.07 3.98 -10.43
C LEU A 216 -1.77 5.46 -10.69
N VAL A 217 -2.08 6.31 -9.71
CA VAL A 217 -1.89 7.75 -9.80
C VAL A 217 -0.71 8.17 -8.94
N LYS A 218 0.38 8.55 -9.60
CA LYS A 218 1.59 9.05 -8.95
C LYS A 218 1.50 10.56 -8.79
N LEU A 219 1.63 11.03 -7.56
CA LEU A 219 1.50 12.44 -7.20
C LEU A 219 2.85 13.01 -6.80
N VAL A 220 3.31 14.02 -7.53
CA VAL A 220 4.54 14.77 -7.20
C VAL A 220 4.22 16.27 -7.19
N GLY A 221 4.07 16.85 -6.01
CA GLY A 221 3.58 18.22 -5.86
C GLY A 221 2.13 18.33 -6.34
N ASP A 222 1.86 19.25 -7.24
CA ASP A 222 0.55 19.49 -7.88
C ASP A 222 0.39 18.76 -9.23
N LYS A 223 1.33 17.89 -9.58
CA LYS A 223 1.29 17.10 -10.80
C LYS A 223 0.87 15.67 -10.50
N ALA A 224 0.01 15.12 -11.34
CA ALA A 224 -0.34 13.71 -11.35
C ALA A 224 0.10 13.09 -12.67
N THR A 225 0.73 11.93 -12.58
CA THR A 225 0.96 11.03 -13.71
C THR A 225 0.22 9.74 -13.44
N VAL A 226 -0.28 9.10 -14.47
CA VAL A 226 -0.99 7.84 -14.38
C VAL A 226 -0.19 6.79 -15.10
N GLU A 227 -0.04 5.67 -14.43
CA GLU A 227 0.45 4.44 -15.01
C GLU A 227 -0.77 3.53 -15.14
N ASP A 228 -1.05 3.09 -16.35
CA ASP A 228 -2.13 2.15 -16.63
C ASP A 228 -1.64 0.76 -16.26
N ASP A 229 -2.29 0.13 -15.28
CA ASP A 229 -1.91 -1.21 -14.81
C ASP A 229 -2.07 -2.27 -15.91
N GLU A 230 -2.96 -2.08 -16.87
CA GLU A 230 -3.15 -3.01 -17.99
C GLU A 230 -1.93 -3.02 -18.92
N ASN A 231 -1.29 -1.86 -19.15
CA ASN A 231 -0.07 -1.76 -19.93
C ASN A 231 1.14 -2.34 -19.19
N ILE A 232 1.24 -2.10 -17.87
CA ILE A 232 2.32 -2.69 -17.06
C ILE A 232 2.25 -4.22 -17.06
N LEU A 233 1.04 -4.78 -17.02
CA LEU A 233 0.83 -6.22 -17.08
C LEU A 233 1.17 -6.82 -18.45
N ALA A 234 0.89 -6.09 -19.53
CA ALA A 234 1.24 -6.51 -20.89
C ALA A 234 2.78 -6.57 -21.09
N GLU A 235 3.53 -5.72 -20.39
CA GLU A 235 5.00 -5.75 -20.41
C GLU A 235 5.60 -6.87 -19.51
N CYS A 236 4.83 -7.40 -18.55
CA CYS A 236 5.27 -8.44 -17.62
C CYS A 236 4.87 -9.86 -18.03
N VAL A 237 4.13 -10.06 -19.13
CA VAL A 237 3.67 -11.34 -19.67
C VAL A 237 4.43 -11.70 -20.93
#